data_6445df6d8ca9053e3edefa1ab7c4239d
#
_entry.id   6445df6d8ca9053e3edefa1ab7c4239d
#
_cell.length_a   1.000
_cell.length_b   1.000
_cell.length_c   1.000
_cell.angle_alpha   90.00
_cell.angle_beta   90.00
_cell.angle_gamma   90.00
#
_symmetry.space_group_name_H-M   'P 1'
#
loop_
_entity.id
_entity.type
_entity.pdbx_description
1 polymer ?
#
loop_
_entity_poly.entity_id
_entity_poly.type
_entity_poly.pdbx_seq_one_letter_code
_entity_poly.pdbx_strand_id
1 'polypeptide(L)'
;MKLGLVSAILDGWTFEEMIDTVSSMGFACVEVACWPQGKAERRYAGVSHIDVARVLEDEEYARYVLEYCEQKNVQISSLAFYPNTMDGDPDKRAHNIAHLKTVISASAKLGVNMVTTFVGRDQTKTVEENIELFKEIWPGIIAHAEGLGVKIGIENCPMLFGRDQWPGGQNLMTTPAIWRKLFAIADSANFGLNYDPSHFVWQQIDYVRPLYEFKDKIFHVHFKDIKLYPDKLNDYGIMAYPLDYMSPKLPGYGDVNWGKYVSALTDIGFDGCACIEVEDKAFESCREKILDSVRISKRYMEQYVI
;
A
#
# COMPACT_ATOMS: atom_id res chain seq x y z
N MET A 1 -2.35 -16.63 -7.25
CA MET A 1 -2.05 -15.48 -6.33
C MET A 1 -1.53 -15.99 -4.99
N LYS A 2 -0.69 -15.23 -4.30
CA LYS A 2 -0.21 -15.54 -2.94
C LYS A 2 -0.91 -14.64 -1.93
N LEU A 3 -1.50 -15.22 -0.89
CA LEU A 3 -2.13 -14.46 0.18
C LEU A 3 -1.08 -14.00 1.17
N GLY A 4 -1.04 -12.72 1.45
CA GLY A 4 -0.11 -12.06 2.36
C GLY A 4 -0.77 -11.16 3.39
N LEU A 5 0.08 -10.51 4.18
CA LEU A 5 -0.31 -9.53 5.19
C LEU A 5 0.50 -8.24 4.97
N VAL A 6 -0.15 -7.09 5.12
CA VAL A 6 0.53 -5.79 5.27
C VAL A 6 0.99 -5.66 6.71
N SER A 7 2.30 -5.58 6.93
CA SER A 7 2.89 -5.64 8.27
C SER A 7 2.65 -4.40 9.13
N ALA A 8 2.20 -3.30 8.54
CA ALA A 8 1.98 -2.03 9.26
C ALA A 8 1.00 -2.16 10.45
N ILE A 9 0.06 -3.13 10.42
CA ILE A 9 -0.84 -3.41 11.56
C ILE A 9 -0.10 -3.96 12.78
N LEU A 10 1.10 -4.52 12.58
CA LEU A 10 1.94 -5.11 13.64
C LEU A 10 2.93 -4.08 14.20
N ASP A 11 2.49 -2.84 14.41
CA ASP A 11 3.30 -1.78 15.03
C ASP A 11 3.82 -2.23 16.42
N GLY A 12 5.12 -2.03 16.65
CA GLY A 12 5.81 -2.42 17.87
C GLY A 12 6.17 -3.92 17.97
N TRP A 13 5.98 -4.72 16.91
CA TRP A 13 6.61 -6.04 16.77
C TRP A 13 8.02 -5.91 16.21
N THR A 14 8.94 -6.79 16.61
CA THR A 14 10.24 -6.93 15.95
C THR A 14 10.07 -7.57 14.58
N PHE A 15 11.14 -7.57 13.77
CA PHE A 15 11.16 -8.29 12.49
C PHE A 15 10.81 -9.77 12.67
N GLU A 16 11.43 -10.41 13.66
CA GLU A 16 11.22 -11.83 13.95
C GLU A 16 9.80 -12.12 14.43
N GLU A 17 9.28 -11.32 15.36
CA GLU A 17 7.90 -11.44 15.84
C GLU A 17 6.89 -11.29 14.69
N MET A 18 7.16 -10.38 13.76
CA MET A 18 6.31 -10.14 12.58
C MET A 18 6.35 -11.34 11.63
N ILE A 19 7.54 -11.84 11.25
CA ILE A 19 7.69 -13.00 10.37
C ILE A 19 7.13 -14.27 11.01
N ASP A 20 7.37 -14.49 12.30
CA ASP A 20 6.81 -15.63 13.04
C ASP A 20 5.28 -15.59 13.08
N THR A 21 4.71 -14.39 13.25
CA THR A 21 3.25 -14.20 13.20
C THR A 21 2.69 -14.55 11.83
N VAL A 22 3.29 -14.02 10.77
CA VAL A 22 2.89 -14.26 9.37
C VAL A 22 2.98 -15.76 9.04
N SER A 23 4.10 -16.40 9.38
CA SER A 23 4.35 -17.82 9.17
C SER A 23 3.37 -18.70 9.96
N SER A 24 3.22 -18.46 11.27
CA SER A 24 2.34 -19.27 12.15
C SER A 24 0.87 -19.19 11.74
N MET A 25 0.46 -18.11 11.12
CA MET A 25 -0.88 -17.95 10.57
C MET A 25 -1.02 -18.55 9.15
N GLY A 26 0.05 -19.04 8.55
CA GLY A 26 0.03 -19.69 7.24
C GLY A 26 -0.17 -18.72 6.08
N PHE A 27 0.36 -17.51 6.17
CA PHE A 27 0.49 -16.61 5.03
C PHE A 27 1.70 -16.98 4.18
N ALA A 28 1.56 -16.83 2.86
CA ALA A 28 2.64 -17.12 1.91
C ALA A 28 3.62 -15.94 1.76
N CYS A 29 3.16 -14.73 2.01
CA CYS A 29 3.98 -13.52 1.84
C CYS A 29 3.61 -12.40 2.82
N VAL A 30 4.46 -11.37 2.83
CA VAL A 30 4.27 -10.17 3.65
C VAL A 30 4.76 -8.93 2.91
N GLU A 31 3.96 -7.88 2.92
CA GLU A 31 4.40 -6.52 2.60
C GLU A 31 5.01 -5.91 3.85
N VAL A 32 6.30 -5.58 3.79
CA VAL A 32 7.07 -5.16 4.97
C VAL A 32 7.16 -3.65 5.04
N ALA A 33 6.64 -3.08 6.12
CA ALA A 33 6.75 -1.65 6.39
C ALA A 33 8.20 -1.26 6.69
N CYS A 34 8.70 -0.23 6.01
CA CYS A 34 10.10 0.24 6.01
C CYS A 34 10.19 1.77 6.16
N TRP A 35 9.47 2.33 7.13
CA TRP A 35 9.58 3.74 7.43
C TRP A 35 10.95 4.09 8.06
N PRO A 36 11.39 5.36 8.03
CA PRO A 36 12.56 5.77 8.79
C PRO A 36 12.44 5.37 10.26
N GLN A 37 13.54 4.91 10.87
CA GLN A 37 13.56 4.54 12.28
C GLN A 37 13.23 5.76 13.15
N GLY A 38 12.30 5.59 14.09
CA GLY A 38 11.88 6.67 14.98
C GLY A 38 10.44 6.53 15.46
N LYS A 39 9.94 7.59 16.10
CA LYS A 39 8.57 7.61 16.59
C LYS A 39 7.61 7.96 15.46
N ALA A 40 6.60 7.13 15.25
CA ALA A 40 5.51 7.41 14.32
C ALA A 40 4.78 8.71 14.69
N GLU A 41 4.63 9.61 13.73
CA GLU A 41 3.81 10.81 13.89
C GLU A 41 2.31 10.49 13.78
N ARG A 42 1.97 9.40 13.12
CA ARG A 42 0.60 9.00 12.77
C ARG A 42 0.47 7.49 12.84
N ARG A 43 -0.77 7.00 12.97
CA ARG A 43 -1.12 5.59 12.89
C ARG A 43 -0.57 4.96 11.60
N TYR A 44 0.16 3.87 11.74
CA TYR A 44 0.84 3.11 10.67
C TYR A 44 1.98 3.85 9.95
N ALA A 45 2.08 5.16 10.05
CA ALA A 45 3.22 5.91 9.54
C ALA A 45 4.36 5.88 10.58
N GLY A 46 5.49 5.33 10.19
CA GLY A 46 6.65 5.16 11.08
C GLY A 46 6.87 3.73 11.57
N VAL A 47 6.02 2.77 11.16
CA VAL A 47 6.28 1.35 11.40
C VAL A 47 7.44 0.91 10.53
N SER A 48 8.44 0.30 11.15
CA SER A 48 9.60 -0.23 10.43
C SER A 48 10.00 -1.57 11.02
N HIS A 49 9.94 -2.61 10.19
CA HIS A 49 10.37 -3.95 10.56
C HIS A 49 11.74 -4.32 9.96
N ILE A 50 12.19 -3.60 8.93
CA ILE A 50 13.50 -3.75 8.32
C ILE A 50 14.19 -2.38 8.27
N ASP A 51 15.41 -2.29 8.79
CA ASP A 51 16.26 -1.12 8.62
C ASP A 51 16.88 -1.15 7.23
N VAL A 52 16.31 -0.39 6.30
CA VAL A 52 16.74 -0.38 4.90
C VAL A 52 18.12 0.25 4.69
N ALA A 53 18.55 1.16 5.56
CA ALA A 53 19.89 1.72 5.52
C ALA A 53 20.91 0.65 5.92
N ARG A 54 20.62 -0.06 7.01
CA ARG A 54 21.45 -1.17 7.45
C ARG A 54 21.52 -2.30 6.43
N VAL A 55 20.43 -2.60 5.72
CA VAL A 55 20.44 -3.57 4.61
C VAL A 55 21.52 -3.21 3.58
N LEU A 56 21.67 -1.91 3.25
CA LEU A 56 22.65 -1.47 2.25
C LEU A 56 24.09 -1.52 2.74
N GLU A 57 24.33 -1.28 4.02
CA GLU A 57 25.65 -1.14 4.64
C GLU A 57 26.20 -2.44 5.24
N ASP A 58 25.33 -3.36 5.68
CA ASP A 58 25.64 -4.57 6.42
C ASP A 58 25.18 -5.83 5.66
N GLU A 59 26.17 -6.54 5.06
CA GLU A 59 25.90 -7.77 4.30
C GLU A 59 25.39 -8.92 5.19
N GLU A 60 25.80 -8.96 6.46
CA GLU A 60 25.36 -10.00 7.39
C GLU A 60 23.90 -9.78 7.77
N TYR A 61 23.48 -8.53 7.97
CA TYR A 61 22.10 -8.19 8.24
C TYR A 61 21.20 -8.48 7.02
N ALA A 62 21.63 -8.09 5.82
CA ALA A 62 20.86 -8.38 4.61
C ALA A 62 20.66 -9.89 4.42
N ARG A 63 21.70 -10.69 4.62
CA ARG A 63 21.64 -12.15 4.57
C ARG A 63 20.74 -12.71 5.67
N TYR A 64 20.86 -12.22 6.90
CA TYR A 64 20.00 -12.61 8.01
C TYR A 64 18.51 -12.44 7.71
N VAL A 65 18.10 -11.29 7.15
CA VAL A 65 16.71 -11.03 6.76
C VAL A 65 16.20 -12.09 5.79
N LEU A 66 17.00 -12.42 4.77
CA LEU A 66 16.61 -13.42 3.76
C LEU A 66 16.55 -14.83 4.35
N GLU A 67 17.56 -15.25 5.08
CA GLU A 67 17.63 -16.58 5.69
C GLU A 67 16.49 -16.80 6.71
N TYR A 68 16.14 -15.77 7.49
CA TYR A 68 15.04 -15.87 8.44
C TYR A 68 13.69 -16.06 7.72
N CYS A 69 13.45 -15.28 6.67
CA CYS A 69 12.24 -15.45 5.86
C CYS A 69 12.16 -16.82 5.19
N GLU A 70 13.28 -17.33 4.66
CA GLU A 70 13.36 -18.67 4.05
C GLU A 70 13.09 -19.77 5.08
N GLN A 71 13.70 -19.72 6.27
CA GLN A 71 13.47 -20.67 7.36
C GLN A 71 11.99 -20.73 7.79
N LYS A 72 11.30 -19.61 7.71
CA LYS A 72 9.88 -19.49 8.06
C LYS A 72 8.94 -19.72 6.89
N ASN A 73 9.46 -19.98 5.70
CA ASN A 73 8.70 -20.14 4.46
C ASN A 73 7.77 -18.94 4.16
N VAL A 74 8.26 -17.72 4.37
CA VAL A 74 7.54 -16.46 4.11
C VAL A 74 8.30 -15.65 3.06
N GLN A 75 7.63 -15.29 1.98
CA GLN A 75 8.20 -14.39 0.96
C GLN A 75 7.95 -12.93 1.35
N ILE A 76 8.93 -12.06 1.22
CA ILE A 76 8.68 -10.62 1.20
C ILE A 76 8.08 -10.26 -0.16
N SER A 77 6.84 -9.76 -0.18
CA SER A 77 6.14 -9.38 -1.43
C SER A 77 6.55 -8.01 -1.93
N SER A 78 6.83 -7.10 -1.01
CA SER A 78 7.29 -5.73 -1.29
C SER A 78 7.88 -5.11 -0.03
N LEU A 79 8.74 -4.11 -0.21
CA LEU A 79 9.11 -3.16 0.84
C LEU A 79 8.20 -1.94 0.73
N ALA A 80 7.53 -1.58 1.82
CA ALA A 80 6.47 -0.57 1.85
C ALA A 80 6.92 0.70 2.55
N PHE A 81 6.80 1.82 1.84
CA PHE A 81 6.98 3.15 2.41
C PHE A 81 6.03 4.12 1.71
N TYR A 82 5.08 4.67 2.43
CA TYR A 82 3.98 5.48 1.89
C TYR A 82 4.09 6.96 2.26
N PRO A 83 5.13 7.68 1.77
CA PRO A 83 5.33 9.08 2.06
C PRO A 83 4.56 9.98 1.10
N ASN A 84 4.52 11.27 1.41
CA ASN A 84 4.19 12.29 0.42
C ASN A 84 5.47 12.80 -0.27
N THR A 85 5.85 12.20 -1.42
CA THR A 85 7.03 12.61 -2.19
C THR A 85 6.82 13.90 -2.99
N MET A 86 5.62 14.45 -2.98
CA MET A 86 5.26 15.71 -3.62
C MET A 86 4.77 16.75 -2.60
N ASP A 87 5.18 16.61 -1.33
CA ASP A 87 4.84 17.56 -0.28
C ASP A 87 5.20 19.01 -0.67
N GLY A 88 4.33 19.96 -0.31
CA GLY A 88 4.57 21.39 -0.55
C GLY A 88 5.80 21.92 0.20
N ASP A 89 6.17 21.29 1.32
CA ASP A 89 7.41 21.55 2.05
C ASP A 89 8.59 20.89 1.32
N PRO A 90 9.55 21.67 0.79
CA PRO A 90 10.67 21.14 0.00
C PRO A 90 11.61 20.24 0.81
N ASP A 91 11.78 20.50 2.11
CA ASP A 91 12.69 19.71 2.96
C ASP A 91 12.06 18.34 3.26
N LYS A 92 10.77 18.31 3.60
CA LYS A 92 10.03 17.04 3.75
C LYS A 92 10.01 16.24 2.46
N ARG A 93 9.75 16.90 1.34
CA ARG A 93 9.77 16.29 0.02
C ARG A 93 11.11 15.65 -0.29
N ALA A 94 12.22 16.40 -0.10
CA ALA A 94 13.56 15.92 -0.33
C ALA A 94 13.91 14.71 0.57
N HIS A 95 13.55 14.77 1.85
CA HIS A 95 13.73 13.67 2.80
C HIS A 95 12.96 12.40 2.37
N ASN A 96 11.69 12.57 2.01
CA ASN A 96 10.83 11.47 1.58
C ASN A 96 11.34 10.81 0.29
N ILE A 97 11.79 11.61 -0.68
CA ILE A 97 12.38 11.09 -1.93
C ILE A 97 13.68 10.33 -1.65
N ALA A 98 14.54 10.86 -0.78
CA ALA A 98 15.81 10.22 -0.43
C ALA A 98 15.55 8.85 0.23
N HIS A 99 14.66 8.78 1.22
CA HIS A 99 14.33 7.52 1.88
C HIS A 99 13.66 6.52 0.93
N LEU A 100 12.74 6.97 0.06
CA LEU A 100 12.12 6.09 -0.95
C LEU A 100 13.18 5.46 -1.88
N LYS A 101 14.18 6.22 -2.31
CA LYS A 101 15.30 5.68 -3.10
C LYS A 101 16.13 4.68 -2.30
N THR A 102 16.32 4.89 -1.00
CA THR A 102 16.96 3.91 -0.12
C THR A 102 16.16 2.61 -0.04
N VAL A 103 14.83 2.69 0.12
CA VAL A 103 13.93 1.52 0.11
C VAL A 103 14.01 0.77 -1.23
N ILE A 104 14.02 1.50 -2.36
CA ILE A 104 14.17 0.89 -3.70
C ILE A 104 15.52 0.14 -3.81
N SER A 105 16.61 0.76 -3.36
CA SER A 105 17.94 0.13 -3.38
C SER A 105 18.02 -1.09 -2.47
N ALA A 106 17.44 -1.03 -1.27
CA ALA A 106 17.35 -2.16 -0.36
C ALA A 106 16.49 -3.30 -0.93
N SER A 107 15.40 -2.97 -1.62
CA SER A 107 14.55 -3.96 -2.30
C SER A 107 15.33 -4.73 -3.37
N ALA A 108 16.16 -4.05 -4.16
CA ALA A 108 17.06 -4.68 -5.11
C ALA A 108 18.09 -5.58 -4.44
N LYS A 109 18.74 -5.09 -3.37
CA LYS A 109 19.77 -5.85 -2.64
C LYS A 109 19.21 -7.12 -2.00
N LEU A 110 17.98 -7.07 -1.49
CA LEU A 110 17.27 -8.23 -0.95
C LEU A 110 16.65 -9.15 -2.04
N GLY A 111 16.74 -8.79 -3.33
CA GLY A 111 16.12 -9.57 -4.40
C GLY A 111 14.60 -9.56 -4.38
N VAL A 112 13.96 -8.68 -3.61
CA VAL A 112 12.51 -8.50 -3.54
C VAL A 112 11.99 -7.86 -4.82
N ASN A 113 12.72 -6.86 -5.34
CA ASN A 113 12.47 -6.17 -6.61
C ASN A 113 11.07 -5.54 -6.73
N MET A 114 10.44 -5.22 -5.61
CA MET A 114 9.13 -4.59 -5.52
C MET A 114 9.09 -3.61 -4.35
N VAL A 115 8.59 -2.40 -4.62
CA VAL A 115 8.31 -1.37 -3.61
C VAL A 115 6.88 -0.90 -3.76
N THR A 116 6.15 -0.79 -2.66
CA THR A 116 4.81 -0.21 -2.61
C THR A 116 4.85 1.15 -1.93
N THR A 117 4.18 2.14 -2.52
CA THR A 117 4.30 3.54 -2.10
C THR A 117 3.14 4.42 -2.59
N PHE A 118 3.20 5.72 -2.28
CA PHE A 118 2.35 6.76 -2.86
C PHE A 118 3.14 7.66 -3.82
N VAL A 119 2.42 8.27 -4.78
CA VAL A 119 2.98 9.35 -5.61
C VAL A 119 3.15 10.62 -4.79
N GLY A 120 2.26 10.86 -3.85
CA GLY A 120 2.20 12.10 -3.12
C GLY A 120 1.34 13.18 -3.81
N ARG A 121 1.15 14.32 -3.13
CA ARG A 121 0.42 15.48 -3.62
C ARG A 121 0.76 16.74 -2.81
N ASP A 122 0.99 17.84 -3.47
CA ASP A 122 0.93 19.17 -2.85
C ASP A 122 -0.55 19.59 -2.74
N GLN A 123 -1.07 19.61 -1.52
CA GLN A 123 -2.48 19.88 -1.23
C GLN A 123 -2.88 21.33 -1.52
N THR A 124 -1.90 22.25 -1.65
CA THR A 124 -2.15 23.66 -1.98
C THR A 124 -2.35 23.88 -3.49
N LYS A 125 -2.09 22.86 -4.30
CA LYS A 125 -2.13 22.89 -5.76
C LYS A 125 -3.34 22.14 -6.33
N THR A 126 -3.76 22.55 -7.50
CA THR A 126 -4.76 21.84 -8.30
C THR A 126 -4.21 20.47 -8.76
N VAL A 127 -5.09 19.61 -9.31
CA VAL A 127 -4.69 18.33 -9.89
C VAL A 127 -3.74 18.55 -11.07
N GLU A 128 -4.02 19.52 -11.92
CA GLU A 128 -3.20 19.87 -13.09
C GLU A 128 -1.81 20.34 -12.69
N GLU A 129 -1.69 21.22 -11.71
CA GLU A 129 -0.40 21.68 -11.18
C GLU A 129 0.38 20.53 -10.52
N ASN A 130 -0.30 19.59 -9.85
CA ASN A 130 0.33 18.39 -9.31
C ASN A 130 0.81 17.43 -10.41
N ILE A 131 0.12 17.36 -11.55
CA ILE A 131 0.59 16.60 -12.72
C ILE A 131 1.88 17.21 -13.29
N GLU A 132 1.99 18.55 -13.31
CA GLU A 132 3.26 19.20 -13.71
C GLU A 132 4.37 18.90 -12.69
N LEU A 133 4.08 18.96 -11.40
CA LEU A 133 5.04 18.60 -10.35
C LEU A 133 5.47 17.12 -10.44
N PHE A 134 4.57 16.22 -10.81
CA PHE A 134 4.90 14.81 -11.07
C PHE A 134 5.94 14.67 -12.18
N LYS A 135 5.82 15.43 -13.28
CA LYS A 135 6.78 15.43 -14.40
C LYS A 135 8.19 15.84 -13.97
N GLU A 136 8.30 16.68 -12.94
CA GLU A 136 9.59 17.15 -12.44
C GLU A 136 10.24 16.14 -11.49
N ILE A 137 9.45 15.46 -10.65
CA ILE A 137 9.95 14.65 -9.54
C ILE A 137 10.06 13.16 -9.91
N TRP A 138 8.98 12.59 -10.43
CA TRP A 138 8.84 11.14 -10.55
C TRP A 138 9.73 10.46 -11.61
N PRO A 139 10.07 11.08 -12.75
CA PRO A 139 11.00 10.45 -13.69
C PRO A 139 12.34 10.06 -13.06
N GLY A 140 12.86 10.88 -12.13
CA GLY A 140 14.11 10.58 -11.43
C GLY A 140 13.99 9.43 -10.39
N ILE A 141 12.81 9.19 -9.85
CA ILE A 141 12.53 8.04 -8.95
C ILE A 141 12.37 6.77 -9.79
N ILE A 142 11.61 6.86 -10.87
CA ILE A 142 11.35 5.73 -11.77
C ILE A 142 12.65 5.26 -12.43
N ALA A 143 13.46 6.19 -12.94
CA ALA A 143 14.76 5.85 -13.53
C ALA A 143 15.72 5.17 -12.55
N HIS A 144 15.69 5.56 -11.25
CA HIS A 144 16.44 4.89 -10.19
C HIS A 144 15.96 3.44 -10.00
N ALA A 145 14.65 3.20 -9.98
CA ALA A 145 14.07 1.87 -9.85
C ALA A 145 14.36 0.99 -11.09
N GLU A 146 14.24 1.56 -12.30
CA GLU A 146 14.57 0.87 -13.55
C GLU A 146 16.02 0.42 -13.60
N GLY A 147 16.96 1.30 -13.19
CA GLY A 147 18.38 0.99 -13.14
C GLY A 147 18.73 -0.18 -12.21
N LEU A 148 17.85 -0.48 -11.25
CA LEU A 148 17.98 -1.56 -10.28
C LEU A 148 17.05 -2.75 -10.55
N GLY A 149 16.21 -2.68 -11.59
CA GLY A 149 15.23 -3.72 -11.91
C GLY A 149 14.08 -3.85 -10.90
N VAL A 150 13.80 -2.77 -10.14
CA VAL A 150 12.74 -2.74 -9.11
C VAL A 150 11.45 -2.19 -9.70
N LYS A 151 10.33 -2.84 -9.43
CA LYS A 151 8.99 -2.34 -9.73
C LYS A 151 8.48 -1.45 -8.61
N ILE A 152 7.75 -0.40 -8.97
CA ILE A 152 7.06 0.49 -8.03
C ILE A 152 5.55 0.33 -8.22
N GLY A 153 4.86 -0.14 -7.18
CA GLY A 153 3.40 -0.23 -7.13
C GLY A 153 2.83 0.95 -6.34
N ILE A 154 2.06 1.80 -6.99
CA ILE A 154 1.40 2.92 -6.34
C ILE A 154 0.03 2.50 -5.83
N GLU A 155 -0.20 2.67 -4.54
CA GLU A 155 -1.52 2.46 -3.96
C GLU A 155 -2.44 3.63 -4.29
N ASN A 156 -3.71 3.30 -4.59
CA ASN A 156 -4.72 4.29 -4.97
C ASN A 156 -5.45 4.94 -3.78
N CYS A 157 -4.90 4.83 -2.58
CA CYS A 157 -5.41 5.52 -1.39
C CYS A 157 -5.28 7.04 -1.55
N PRO A 158 -6.34 7.85 -1.34
CA PRO A 158 -6.24 9.31 -1.32
C PRO A 158 -5.41 9.87 -0.17
N MET A 159 -5.17 9.09 0.88
CA MET A 159 -4.36 9.42 2.04
C MET A 159 -4.91 10.63 2.80
N LEU A 160 -6.03 10.41 3.48
CA LEU A 160 -6.69 11.42 4.32
C LEU A 160 -6.43 11.11 5.80
N PHE A 161 -5.50 11.81 6.42
CA PHE A 161 -5.21 11.64 7.85
C PHE A 161 -6.08 12.50 8.76
N GLY A 162 -6.61 13.62 8.26
CA GLY A 162 -7.41 14.54 9.02
C GLY A 162 -8.39 15.32 8.14
N ARG A 163 -9.34 15.98 8.79
CA ARG A 163 -10.39 16.79 8.12
C ARG A 163 -9.81 17.95 7.34
N ASP A 164 -8.69 18.49 7.79
CA ASP A 164 -7.93 19.56 7.15
C ASP A 164 -7.34 19.16 5.79
N GLN A 165 -7.25 17.88 5.52
CA GLN A 165 -6.72 17.33 4.25
C GLN A 165 -7.82 17.03 3.21
N TRP A 166 -9.07 17.14 3.60
CA TRP A 166 -10.18 17.00 2.68
C TRP A 166 -10.43 18.32 1.91
N PRO A 167 -10.73 18.30 0.57
CA PRO A 167 -10.96 17.11 -0.27
C PRO A 167 -9.72 16.57 -0.99
N GLY A 168 -8.55 17.11 -0.82
CA GLY A 168 -7.39 16.81 -1.65
C GLY A 168 -6.66 15.50 -1.31
N GLY A 169 -6.50 15.19 -0.03
CA GLY A 169 -5.61 14.11 0.42
C GLY A 169 -4.12 14.37 0.12
N GLN A 170 -3.28 13.41 0.41
CA GLN A 170 -1.82 13.50 0.21
C GLN A 170 -1.29 12.57 -0.90
N ASN A 171 -2.16 12.01 -1.72
CA ASN A 171 -1.78 11.18 -2.87
C ASN A 171 -2.57 11.59 -4.10
N LEU A 172 -1.87 11.78 -5.22
CA LEU A 172 -2.47 12.20 -6.49
C LEU A 172 -3.09 11.01 -7.24
N MET A 173 -2.50 9.82 -7.17
CA MET A 173 -2.81 8.68 -8.04
C MET A 173 -4.05 7.89 -7.60
N THR A 174 -5.19 8.54 -7.44
CA THR A 174 -6.38 8.02 -6.75
C THR A 174 -7.53 7.60 -7.66
N THR A 175 -7.47 7.89 -8.97
CA THR A 175 -8.55 7.59 -9.91
C THR A 175 -8.02 7.11 -11.26
N PRO A 176 -8.80 6.31 -12.01
CA PRO A 176 -8.42 5.86 -13.36
C PRO A 176 -8.14 7.00 -14.33
N ALA A 177 -8.83 8.14 -14.18
CA ALA A 177 -8.60 9.31 -15.01
C ALA A 177 -7.19 9.92 -14.80
N ILE A 178 -6.72 9.96 -13.55
CA ILE A 178 -5.37 10.40 -13.21
C ILE A 178 -4.35 9.34 -13.63
N TRP A 179 -4.64 8.05 -13.43
CA TRP A 179 -3.73 6.96 -13.82
C TRP A 179 -3.38 7.03 -15.31
N ARG A 180 -4.38 7.23 -16.20
CA ARG A 180 -4.13 7.39 -17.65
C ARG A 180 -3.14 8.52 -17.94
N LYS A 181 -3.29 9.66 -17.25
CA LYS A 181 -2.40 10.80 -17.41
C LYS A 181 -0.98 10.50 -16.95
N LEU A 182 -0.85 9.92 -15.75
CA LEU A 182 0.47 9.63 -15.15
C LEU A 182 1.20 8.50 -15.90
N PHE A 183 0.51 7.46 -16.33
CA PHE A 183 1.10 6.41 -17.16
C PHE A 183 1.50 6.89 -18.56
N ALA A 184 0.78 7.87 -19.12
CA ALA A 184 1.19 8.49 -20.38
C ALA A 184 2.45 9.38 -20.24
N ILE A 185 2.68 9.95 -19.05
CA ILE A 185 3.87 10.73 -18.74
C ILE A 185 5.05 9.81 -18.40
N ALA A 186 4.82 8.81 -17.57
CA ALA A 186 5.80 7.83 -17.12
C ALA A 186 5.50 6.47 -17.78
N ASP A 187 5.85 6.34 -19.07
CA ASP A 187 5.68 5.08 -19.81
C ASP A 187 6.82 4.11 -19.44
N SER A 188 6.68 3.50 -18.26
CA SER A 188 7.67 2.58 -17.69
C SER A 188 7.02 1.24 -17.36
N ALA A 189 7.71 0.15 -17.66
CA ALA A 189 7.33 -1.20 -17.23
C ALA A 189 7.53 -1.43 -15.73
N ASN A 190 8.27 -0.54 -15.06
CA ASN A 190 8.56 -0.61 -13.63
C ASN A 190 7.66 0.29 -12.78
N PHE A 191 6.75 1.05 -13.40
CA PHE A 191 5.80 1.92 -12.72
C PHE A 191 4.37 1.43 -12.93
N GLY A 192 3.68 1.07 -11.85
CA GLY A 192 2.35 0.47 -11.87
C GLY A 192 1.56 0.69 -10.58
N LEU A 193 0.67 -0.21 -10.28
CA LEU A 193 -0.30 -0.11 -9.20
C LEU A 193 -0.06 -1.18 -8.12
N ASN A 194 -0.23 -0.77 -6.88
CA ASN A 194 -0.67 -1.58 -5.77
C ASN A 194 -2.17 -1.31 -5.60
N TYR A 195 -3.02 -2.22 -6.10
CA TYR A 195 -4.44 -1.94 -6.29
C TYR A 195 -5.25 -2.27 -5.05
N ASP A 196 -5.93 -1.28 -4.47
CA ASP A 196 -6.86 -1.42 -3.36
C ASP A 196 -8.31 -1.09 -3.81
N PRO A 197 -9.24 -2.06 -3.80
CA PRO A 197 -10.63 -1.82 -4.21
C PRO A 197 -11.41 -0.96 -3.22
N SER A 198 -11.03 -0.96 -1.94
CA SER A 198 -11.79 -0.30 -0.87
C SER A 198 -11.89 1.21 -1.08
N HIS A 199 -10.82 1.82 -1.56
CA HIS A 199 -10.78 3.26 -1.83
C HIS A 199 -11.72 3.69 -2.96
N PHE A 200 -12.12 2.78 -3.83
CA PHE A 200 -13.09 3.07 -4.88
C PHE A 200 -14.53 2.93 -4.40
N VAL A 201 -14.81 2.03 -3.46
CA VAL A 201 -16.14 1.84 -2.91
C VAL A 201 -16.71 3.16 -2.33
N TRP A 202 -15.97 3.82 -1.43
CA TRP A 202 -16.47 5.05 -0.83
C TRP A 202 -16.46 6.25 -1.77
N GLN A 203 -15.62 6.22 -2.82
CA GLN A 203 -15.64 7.21 -3.90
C GLN A 203 -16.72 6.92 -4.96
N GLN A 204 -17.46 5.82 -4.83
CA GLN A 204 -18.47 5.34 -5.79
C GLN A 204 -17.89 5.12 -7.19
N ILE A 205 -16.65 4.69 -7.27
CA ILE A 205 -15.97 4.30 -8.50
C ILE A 205 -16.09 2.78 -8.66
N ASP A 206 -16.34 2.30 -9.88
CA ASP A 206 -16.29 0.87 -10.19
C ASP A 206 -14.86 0.36 -10.03
N TYR A 207 -14.65 -0.57 -9.09
CA TYR A 207 -13.34 -1.17 -8.80
C TYR A 207 -13.05 -2.44 -9.61
N VAL A 208 -13.96 -2.90 -10.45
CA VAL A 208 -13.75 -4.07 -11.32
C VAL A 208 -13.25 -3.66 -12.70
N ARG A 209 -13.90 -2.68 -13.33
CA ARG A 209 -13.55 -2.20 -14.67
C ARG A 209 -12.06 -1.81 -14.81
N PRO A 210 -11.45 -1.06 -13.87
CA PRO A 210 -10.04 -0.68 -13.99
C PRO A 210 -9.06 -1.86 -13.98
N LEU A 211 -9.42 -3.00 -13.41
CA LEU A 211 -8.59 -4.20 -13.46
C LEU A 211 -8.32 -4.63 -14.92
N TYR A 212 -9.34 -4.65 -15.76
CA TYR A 212 -9.19 -5.00 -17.17
C TYR A 212 -8.43 -3.93 -17.97
N GLU A 213 -8.68 -2.65 -17.68
CA GLU A 213 -8.04 -1.55 -18.39
C GLU A 213 -6.54 -1.44 -18.07
N PHE A 214 -6.16 -1.66 -16.83
CA PHE A 214 -4.78 -1.48 -16.35
C PHE A 214 -4.09 -2.80 -16.00
N LYS A 215 -4.54 -3.93 -16.56
CA LYS A 215 -4.05 -5.27 -16.23
C LYS A 215 -2.52 -5.40 -16.22
N ASP A 216 -1.83 -4.77 -17.17
CA ASP A 216 -0.38 -4.83 -17.32
C ASP A 216 0.37 -3.90 -16.34
N LYS A 217 -0.37 -3.08 -15.59
CA LYS A 217 0.14 -2.15 -14.59
C LYS A 217 -0.15 -2.58 -13.15
N ILE A 218 -0.92 -3.65 -12.93
CA ILE A 218 -1.23 -4.16 -11.58
C ILE A 218 -0.11 -5.10 -11.14
N PHE A 219 0.72 -4.64 -10.20
CA PHE A 219 1.88 -5.40 -9.73
C PHE A 219 1.63 -6.07 -8.37
N HIS A 220 0.84 -5.43 -7.55
CA HIS A 220 0.49 -5.86 -6.20
C HIS A 220 -0.95 -5.47 -5.89
N VAL A 221 -1.56 -6.11 -4.90
CA VAL A 221 -2.96 -5.88 -4.53
C VAL A 221 -3.10 -5.84 -3.02
N HIS A 222 -3.87 -4.88 -2.52
CA HIS A 222 -4.35 -4.90 -1.15
C HIS A 222 -5.77 -5.48 -1.05
N PHE A 223 -5.97 -6.33 -0.06
CA PHE A 223 -7.27 -6.82 0.36
C PHE A 223 -7.72 -6.08 1.62
N LYS A 224 -8.26 -4.89 1.41
CA LYS A 224 -8.84 -4.00 2.41
C LYS A 224 -10.32 -3.78 2.13
N ASP A 225 -11.11 -3.66 3.16
CA ASP A 225 -12.54 -3.43 3.02
C ASP A 225 -12.98 -2.13 3.69
N ILE A 226 -14.10 -1.62 3.27
CA ILE A 226 -14.78 -0.47 3.91
C ILE A 226 -16.27 -0.70 3.92
N LYS A 227 -16.94 -0.09 4.88
CA LYS A 227 -18.40 -0.04 4.93
C LYS A 227 -18.90 1.37 4.72
N LEU A 228 -19.80 1.53 3.75
CA LEU A 228 -20.60 2.73 3.58
C LEU A 228 -21.81 2.69 4.51
N TYR A 229 -22.20 3.85 4.99
CA TYR A 229 -23.40 4.03 5.77
C TYR A 229 -24.37 4.92 4.95
N PRO A 230 -25.32 4.32 4.20
CA PRO A 230 -26.19 5.07 3.29
C PRO A 230 -26.96 6.19 3.96
N ASP A 231 -27.47 5.97 5.16
CA ASP A 231 -28.21 6.99 5.91
C ASP A 231 -27.32 8.20 6.23
N LYS A 232 -26.07 7.94 6.65
CA LYS A 232 -25.10 9.02 6.89
C LYS A 232 -24.72 9.75 5.59
N LEU A 233 -24.53 9.00 4.49
CA LEU A 233 -24.24 9.59 3.20
C LEU A 233 -25.41 10.48 2.72
N ASN A 234 -26.66 10.09 2.98
CA ASN A 234 -27.84 10.89 2.68
C ASN A 234 -27.91 12.18 3.50
N ASP A 235 -27.45 12.12 4.77
CA ASP A 235 -27.46 13.28 5.66
C ASP A 235 -26.31 14.26 5.36
N TYR A 236 -25.10 13.75 5.15
CA TYR A 236 -23.90 14.56 5.00
C TYR A 236 -23.56 14.90 3.54
N GLY A 237 -23.95 14.05 2.61
CA GLY A 237 -23.60 14.16 1.19
C GLY A 237 -22.15 13.76 0.88
N ILE A 238 -21.88 13.52 -0.40
CA ILE A 238 -20.57 13.04 -0.89
C ILE A 238 -19.44 14.06 -0.72
N MET A 239 -19.76 15.33 -0.49
CA MET A 239 -18.76 16.38 -0.25
C MET A 239 -18.31 16.46 1.21
N ALA A 240 -18.91 15.67 2.09
CA ALA A 240 -18.45 15.58 3.49
C ALA A 240 -17.11 14.82 3.59
N TYR A 241 -16.45 14.95 4.73
CA TYR A 241 -15.27 14.18 5.03
C TYR A 241 -15.61 12.68 5.04
N PRO A 242 -14.90 11.82 4.29
CA PRO A 242 -15.33 10.44 4.05
C PRO A 242 -15.60 9.62 5.31
N LEU A 243 -14.83 9.79 6.38
CA LEU A 243 -15.05 9.07 7.63
C LEU A 243 -16.34 9.48 8.38
N ASP A 244 -17.07 10.48 7.89
CA ASP A 244 -18.40 10.81 8.42
C ASP A 244 -19.47 9.84 7.90
N TYR A 245 -19.27 9.25 6.71
CA TYR A 245 -20.23 8.34 6.10
C TYR A 245 -19.65 6.95 5.73
N MET A 246 -18.37 6.70 5.96
CA MET A 246 -17.77 5.38 5.76
C MET A 246 -16.87 4.99 6.94
N SER A 247 -16.50 3.73 7.02
CA SER A 247 -15.53 3.22 7.99
C SER A 247 -14.71 2.10 7.36
N PRO A 248 -13.37 2.09 7.53
CA PRO A 248 -12.55 0.93 7.21
C PRO A 248 -13.02 -0.29 8.00
N LYS A 249 -12.97 -1.46 7.37
CA LYS A 249 -13.41 -2.75 7.91
C LYS A 249 -12.48 -3.88 7.52
N LEU A 250 -12.54 -4.95 8.30
CA LEU A 250 -11.91 -6.21 7.91
C LEU A 250 -12.50 -6.71 6.59
N PRO A 251 -11.71 -7.35 5.71
CA PRO A 251 -12.24 -8.04 4.53
C PRO A 251 -13.43 -8.93 4.87
N GLY A 252 -14.54 -8.71 4.16
CA GLY A 252 -15.82 -9.40 4.39
C GLY A 252 -16.77 -8.71 5.39
N TYR A 253 -16.33 -7.65 6.07
CA TYR A 253 -17.20 -6.86 6.97
C TYR A 253 -17.65 -5.53 6.33
N GLY A 254 -17.21 -5.27 5.12
CA GLY A 254 -17.54 -4.07 4.34
C GLY A 254 -18.35 -4.38 3.09
N ASP A 255 -18.22 -3.51 2.10
CA ASP A 255 -19.05 -3.48 0.89
C ASP A 255 -18.27 -3.86 -0.38
N VAL A 256 -17.02 -4.32 -0.28
CA VAL A 256 -16.29 -4.89 -1.42
C VAL A 256 -16.88 -6.25 -1.78
N ASN A 257 -17.33 -6.42 -3.01
CA ASN A 257 -17.75 -7.73 -3.53
C ASN A 257 -16.52 -8.55 -3.94
N TRP A 258 -15.98 -9.29 -2.99
CA TRP A 258 -14.74 -10.05 -3.15
C TRP A 258 -14.83 -11.10 -4.25
N GLY A 259 -15.99 -11.77 -4.41
CA GLY A 259 -16.19 -12.73 -5.49
C GLY A 259 -16.03 -12.11 -6.88
N LYS A 260 -16.62 -10.92 -7.11
CA LYS A 260 -16.46 -10.20 -8.38
C LYS A 260 -15.04 -9.68 -8.58
N TYR A 261 -14.44 -9.17 -7.51
CA TYR A 261 -13.11 -8.60 -7.56
C TYR A 261 -12.04 -9.67 -7.89
N VAL A 262 -12.06 -10.79 -7.17
CA VAL A 262 -11.11 -11.88 -7.39
C VAL A 262 -11.37 -12.58 -8.72
N SER A 263 -12.62 -12.74 -9.15
CA SER A 263 -12.94 -13.24 -10.51
C SER A 263 -12.27 -12.38 -11.58
N ALA A 264 -12.34 -11.05 -11.46
CA ALA A 264 -11.67 -10.15 -12.41
C ALA A 264 -10.14 -10.26 -12.36
N LEU A 265 -9.55 -10.44 -11.16
CA LEU A 265 -8.10 -10.70 -11.02
C LEU A 265 -7.69 -12.00 -11.75
N THR A 266 -8.53 -13.06 -11.66
CA THR A 266 -8.26 -14.31 -12.38
C THR A 266 -8.42 -14.14 -13.89
N ASP A 267 -9.43 -13.38 -14.35
CA ASP A 267 -9.66 -13.11 -15.78
C ASP A 267 -8.47 -12.39 -16.43
N ILE A 268 -7.82 -11.47 -15.70
CA ILE A 268 -6.64 -10.76 -16.21
C ILE A 268 -5.33 -11.55 -16.01
N GLY A 269 -5.38 -12.73 -15.42
CA GLY A 269 -4.20 -13.58 -15.18
C GLY A 269 -3.28 -13.05 -14.08
N PHE A 270 -3.80 -12.29 -13.10
CA PHE A 270 -2.99 -11.80 -11.99
C PHE A 270 -2.53 -12.97 -11.10
N ASP A 271 -1.23 -13.18 -11.02
CA ASP A 271 -0.59 -14.24 -10.20
C ASP A 271 0.42 -13.66 -9.18
N GLY A 272 0.24 -12.42 -8.80
CA GLY A 272 1.08 -11.72 -7.83
C GLY A 272 0.69 -11.97 -6.38
N CYS A 273 1.22 -11.11 -5.51
CA CYS A 273 0.88 -11.09 -4.08
C CYS A 273 -0.34 -10.20 -3.82
N ALA A 274 -1.25 -10.72 -3.00
CA ALA A 274 -2.43 -10.01 -2.53
C ALA A 274 -2.37 -9.97 -1.00
N CYS A 275 -2.06 -8.81 -0.43
CA CYS A 275 -1.84 -8.65 1.00
C CYS A 275 -3.08 -8.09 1.69
N ILE A 276 -3.52 -8.77 2.75
CA ILE A 276 -4.58 -8.28 3.63
C ILE A 276 -4.06 -7.03 4.35
N GLU A 277 -4.78 -5.93 4.20
CA GLU A 277 -4.56 -4.72 4.97
C GLU A 277 -5.69 -4.56 5.99
N VAL A 278 -5.30 -4.55 7.26
CA VAL A 278 -6.25 -4.42 8.37
C VAL A 278 -6.27 -2.98 8.86
N GLU A 279 -7.42 -2.35 8.75
CA GLU A 279 -7.70 -1.02 9.31
C GLU A 279 -9.11 -0.97 9.91
N ASP A 280 -9.37 -1.69 11.00
CA ASP A 280 -10.66 -1.64 11.71
C ASP A 280 -10.43 -1.29 13.20
N LYS A 281 -10.81 -0.07 13.57
CA LYS A 281 -10.65 0.46 14.94
C LYS A 281 -11.21 -0.45 16.04
N ALA A 282 -12.17 -1.32 15.71
CA ALA A 282 -12.73 -2.27 16.68
C ALA A 282 -11.71 -3.32 17.14
N PHE A 283 -10.65 -3.53 16.35
CA PHE A 283 -9.65 -4.57 16.58
C PHE A 283 -8.25 -4.04 16.92
N GLU A 284 -8.07 -2.74 17.14
CA GLU A 284 -6.74 -2.14 17.30
C GLU A 284 -6.35 -1.81 18.73
N SER A 285 -7.18 -2.17 19.70
CA SER A 285 -6.97 -1.74 21.09
C SER A 285 -5.87 -2.51 21.83
N CYS A 286 -5.48 -3.70 21.37
CA CYS A 286 -4.42 -4.52 21.96
C CYS A 286 -3.93 -5.58 20.97
N ARG A 287 -2.73 -6.16 21.27
CA ARG A 287 -2.10 -7.20 20.44
C ARG A 287 -3.03 -8.37 20.12
N GLU A 288 -3.80 -8.85 21.10
CA GLU A 288 -4.72 -9.98 20.92
C GLU A 288 -5.80 -9.67 19.87
N LYS A 289 -6.42 -8.50 19.95
CA LYS A 289 -7.43 -8.07 18.98
C LYS A 289 -6.84 -7.85 17.58
N ILE A 290 -5.62 -7.34 17.49
CA ILE A 290 -4.90 -7.25 16.22
C ILE A 290 -4.73 -8.64 15.61
N LEU A 291 -4.26 -9.63 16.38
CA LEU A 291 -4.12 -11.00 15.92
C LEU A 291 -5.46 -11.63 15.52
N ASP A 292 -6.54 -11.34 16.24
CA ASP A 292 -7.88 -11.80 15.90
C ASP A 292 -8.36 -11.19 14.58
N SER A 293 -8.11 -9.91 14.34
CA SER A 293 -8.46 -9.26 13.07
C SER A 293 -7.75 -9.90 11.89
N VAL A 294 -6.47 -10.22 12.05
CA VAL A 294 -5.67 -10.91 11.01
C VAL A 294 -6.21 -12.32 10.76
N ARG A 295 -6.52 -13.10 11.83
CA ARG A 295 -7.10 -14.44 11.70
C ARG A 295 -8.46 -14.43 11.00
N ILE A 296 -9.34 -13.49 11.38
CA ILE A 296 -10.68 -13.35 10.77
C ILE A 296 -10.55 -13.02 9.29
N SER A 297 -9.74 -12.02 8.96
CA SER A 297 -9.52 -11.58 7.58
C SER A 297 -8.92 -12.71 6.73
N LYS A 298 -7.91 -13.41 7.25
CA LYS A 298 -7.31 -14.56 6.55
C LYS A 298 -8.34 -15.65 6.26
N ARG A 299 -9.08 -16.09 7.29
CA ARG A 299 -10.13 -17.13 7.13
C ARG A 299 -11.17 -16.75 6.08
N TYR A 300 -11.49 -15.48 5.99
CA TYR A 300 -12.45 -15.00 4.99
C TYR A 300 -11.83 -14.98 3.58
N MET A 301 -10.59 -14.50 3.44
CA MET A 301 -9.96 -14.32 2.13
C MET A 301 -9.35 -15.59 1.54
N GLU A 302 -8.94 -16.57 2.37
CA GLU A 302 -8.35 -17.83 1.88
C GLU A 302 -9.30 -18.68 1.02
N GLN A 303 -10.61 -18.45 1.09
CA GLN A 303 -11.55 -19.10 0.18
C GLN A 303 -11.47 -18.61 -1.28
N TYR A 304 -10.85 -17.45 -1.49
CA TYR A 304 -10.71 -16.84 -2.82
C TYR A 304 -9.30 -17.00 -3.40
N VAL A 305 -8.31 -17.32 -2.57
CA VAL A 305 -6.90 -17.36 -2.98
C VAL A 305 -6.33 -18.74 -2.66
N ILE A 306 -5.94 -19.44 -3.73
CA ILE A 306 -5.36 -20.79 -3.66
C ILE A 306 -3.86 -20.71 -3.94
#